data_677aa27eb531763efbaaa4217cb94bb9
#
_entry.id   677aa27eb531763efbaaa4217cb94bb9
#
_cell.length_a   1.000
_cell.length_b   1.000
_cell.length_c   1.000
_cell.angle_alpha   90.00
_cell.angle_beta   90.00
_cell.angle_gamma   90.00
#
_symmetry.space_group_name_H-M   'P 1'
#
loop_
_entity.id
_entity.type
_entity.pdbx_description
1 polymer ?
#
loop_
_entity_poly.entity_id
_entity_poly.type
_entity_poly.pdbx_seq_one_letter_code
_entity_poly.pdbx_strand_id
1 'polypeptide(L)'
;MNDRPATPQQPQVPPDDPRRTLAVARPDEDQSLTHVGLVGDTYTILLTGEQTAGRYTLIDMHVPPGGGPPPHRHDFEEMFTVLDGEVELTFRGERTVARAGETVN
;
A
#
# COMPACT_ATOMS: atom_id res chain seq x y z
N MET A 1 -32.98 -14.49 -23.10
CA MET A 1 -31.51 -14.48 -23.11
C MET A 1 -31.00 -13.51 -22.07
N ASN A 2 -30.01 -13.93 -21.31
CA ASN A 2 -29.44 -13.08 -20.28
C ASN A 2 -28.24 -12.31 -20.85
N ASP A 3 -28.40 -10.99 -21.07
CA ASP A 3 -27.35 -10.14 -21.61
C ASP A 3 -26.40 -9.57 -20.55
N ARG A 4 -26.57 -10.03 -19.30
CA ARG A 4 -25.65 -9.60 -18.26
C ARG A 4 -24.28 -10.18 -18.49
N PRO A 5 -23.20 -9.36 -18.37
CA PRO A 5 -21.87 -9.92 -18.33
C PRO A 5 -21.78 -10.92 -17.16
N ALA A 6 -20.98 -11.95 -17.34
CA ALA A 6 -20.75 -12.90 -16.26
C ALA A 6 -20.27 -12.15 -15.02
N THR A 7 -20.87 -12.48 -13.87
CA THR A 7 -20.38 -11.91 -12.59
C THR A 7 -18.92 -12.35 -12.40
N PRO A 8 -17.99 -11.40 -12.20
CA PRO A 8 -16.62 -11.79 -11.93
C PRO A 8 -16.56 -12.75 -10.76
N GLN A 9 -15.85 -13.84 -10.93
CA GLN A 9 -15.65 -14.76 -9.84
C GLN A 9 -14.85 -14.06 -8.74
N GLN A 10 -15.37 -14.07 -7.52
CA GLN A 10 -14.65 -13.50 -6.40
C GLN A 10 -13.38 -14.31 -6.13
N PRO A 11 -12.28 -13.65 -5.78
CA PRO A 11 -11.08 -14.36 -5.37
C PRO A 11 -11.42 -15.31 -4.21
N GLN A 12 -11.08 -16.56 -4.37
CA GLN A 12 -11.26 -17.51 -3.28
C GLN A 12 -10.23 -17.25 -2.20
N VAL A 13 -10.69 -17.32 -0.96
CA VAL A 13 -9.77 -17.32 0.18
C VAL A 13 -8.98 -18.62 0.13
N PRO A 14 -7.64 -18.55 0.08
CA PRO A 14 -6.84 -19.78 0.08
C PRO A 14 -7.09 -20.60 1.34
N PRO A 15 -6.92 -21.93 1.28
CA PRO A 15 -7.00 -22.73 2.49
C PRO A 15 -5.99 -22.24 3.52
N ASP A 16 -6.30 -22.49 4.80
CA ASP A 16 -5.41 -22.16 5.89
C ASP A 16 -4.09 -22.92 5.77
N ASP A 17 -3.00 -22.21 6.03
CA ASP A 17 -1.68 -22.82 6.16
C ASP A 17 -1.28 -22.80 7.65
N PRO A 18 -1.30 -23.95 8.33
CA PRO A 18 -0.98 -24.00 9.75
C PRO A 18 0.48 -23.65 10.07
N ARG A 19 1.35 -23.57 9.06
CA ARG A 19 2.73 -23.13 9.25
C ARG A 19 2.86 -21.60 9.25
N ARG A 20 1.80 -20.92 8.86
CA ARG A 20 1.79 -19.47 8.83
C ARG A 20 1.69 -18.93 10.26
N THR A 21 2.54 -17.96 10.57
CA THR A 21 2.56 -17.32 11.88
C THR A 21 1.96 -15.92 11.81
N LEU A 22 1.49 -15.43 12.94
CA LEU A 22 1.03 -14.04 13.03
C LEU A 22 2.24 -13.11 12.93
N ALA A 23 2.17 -12.15 12.00
CA ALA A 23 3.15 -11.10 11.88
C ALA A 23 2.59 -9.82 12.52
N VAL A 24 3.36 -9.22 13.41
CA VAL A 24 2.99 -7.96 14.07
C VAL A 24 4.13 -6.98 13.87
N ALA A 25 3.86 -5.85 13.22
CA ALA A 25 4.83 -4.79 13.07
C ALA A 25 4.68 -3.79 14.22
N ARG A 26 5.79 -3.46 14.88
CA ARG A 26 5.85 -2.47 15.97
C ARG A 26 6.96 -1.46 15.65
N PRO A 27 6.71 -0.52 14.72
CA PRO A 27 7.76 0.36 14.22
C PRO A 27 8.40 1.24 15.29
N ASP A 28 7.66 1.59 16.35
CA ASP A 28 8.19 2.40 17.45
C ASP A 28 9.10 1.61 18.40
N GLU A 29 9.04 0.29 18.36
CA GLU A 29 9.78 -0.60 19.26
C GLU A 29 10.84 -1.43 18.53
N ASP A 30 10.57 -1.80 17.29
CA ASP A 30 11.42 -2.69 16.50
C ASP A 30 12.30 -1.92 15.52
N GLN A 31 13.56 -1.73 15.90
CA GLN A 31 14.53 -1.04 15.06
C GLN A 31 15.08 -1.90 13.92
N SER A 32 14.72 -3.17 13.87
CA SER A 32 15.17 -4.07 12.80
C SER A 32 14.33 -3.98 11.52
N LEU A 33 13.21 -3.26 11.55
CA LEU A 33 12.39 -3.08 10.36
C LEU A 33 13.17 -2.37 9.26
N THR A 34 12.99 -2.83 8.03
CA THR A 34 13.71 -2.29 6.89
C THR A 34 13.22 -0.88 6.57
N HIS A 35 14.17 0.05 6.51
CA HIS A 35 13.94 1.43 6.07
C HIS A 35 14.61 1.64 4.73
N VAL A 36 13.88 2.21 3.78
CA VAL A 36 14.38 2.50 2.44
C VAL A 36 14.19 3.97 2.16
N GLY A 37 15.28 4.66 1.85
CA GLY A 37 15.25 6.03 1.35
C GLY A 37 15.04 6.01 -0.16
N LEU A 38 14.08 6.77 -0.65
CA LEU A 38 13.79 6.88 -2.07
C LEU A 38 13.33 8.29 -2.41
N VAL A 39 14.09 8.99 -3.23
CA VAL A 39 13.76 10.36 -3.70
C VAL A 39 13.43 11.32 -2.54
N GLY A 40 14.17 11.20 -1.44
CA GLY A 40 13.95 12.02 -0.24
C GLY A 40 12.89 11.49 0.72
N ASP A 41 12.09 10.53 0.30
CA ASP A 41 11.11 9.86 1.16
C ASP A 41 11.78 8.77 1.97
N THR A 42 11.17 8.40 3.09
CA THR A 42 11.57 7.24 3.88
C THR A 42 10.41 6.24 3.92
N TYR A 43 10.68 5.03 3.52
CA TYR A 43 9.72 3.92 3.54
C TYR A 43 10.13 2.94 4.61
N THR A 44 9.22 2.65 5.52
CA THR A 44 9.40 1.60 6.53
C THR A 44 8.54 0.42 6.15
N ILE A 45 9.14 -0.72 5.90
CA ILE A 45 8.40 -1.92 5.51
C ILE A 45 7.85 -2.58 6.78
N LEU A 46 6.54 -2.57 6.92
CA LEU A 46 5.84 -3.14 8.07
C LEU A 46 5.55 -4.62 7.87
N LEU A 47 5.00 -4.98 6.72
CA LEU A 47 4.72 -6.37 6.35
C LEU A 47 5.26 -6.63 4.95
N THR A 48 5.93 -7.76 4.80
CA THR A 48 6.51 -8.17 3.52
C THR A 48 5.59 -9.10 2.75
N GLY A 49 5.81 -9.21 1.44
CA GLY A 49 5.12 -10.19 0.62
C GLY A 49 5.33 -11.62 1.12
N GLU A 50 6.50 -11.92 1.67
CA GLU A 50 6.77 -13.25 2.26
C GLU A 50 5.84 -13.53 3.44
N GLN A 51 5.65 -12.54 4.33
CA GLN A 51 4.77 -12.68 5.49
C GLN A 51 3.30 -12.80 5.11
N THR A 52 2.90 -12.28 3.96
CA THR A 52 1.51 -12.27 3.49
C THR A 52 1.22 -13.32 2.42
N ALA A 53 2.12 -14.27 2.24
CA ALA A 53 2.03 -15.30 1.19
C ALA A 53 1.93 -14.70 -0.23
N GLY A 54 2.69 -13.65 -0.49
CA GLY A 54 2.77 -12.99 -1.79
C GLY A 54 1.60 -12.08 -2.13
N ARG A 55 0.73 -11.75 -1.18
CA ARG A 55 -0.50 -11.02 -1.48
C ARG A 55 -0.31 -9.51 -1.46
N TYR A 56 0.42 -8.97 -0.51
CA TYR A 56 0.67 -7.54 -0.40
C TYR A 56 1.92 -7.25 0.42
N THR A 57 2.38 -6.03 0.31
CA THR A 57 3.40 -5.43 1.18
C THR A 57 2.78 -4.20 1.81
N LEU A 58 2.94 -4.03 3.09
CA LEU A 58 2.47 -2.84 3.80
C LEU A 58 3.66 -1.97 4.17
N ILE A 59 3.58 -0.70 3.79
CA ILE A 59 4.66 0.25 3.92
C ILE A 59 4.14 1.51 4.61
N ASP A 60 4.88 1.98 5.61
CA ASP A 60 4.68 3.31 6.18
C ASP A 60 5.61 4.28 5.44
N MET A 61 5.03 5.32 4.84
CA MET A 61 5.77 6.29 4.05
C MET A 61 5.84 7.62 4.77
N HIS A 62 7.05 8.13 4.94
CA HIS A 62 7.27 9.50 5.36
C HIS A 62 7.71 10.32 4.14
N VAL A 63 6.86 11.25 3.73
CA VAL A 63 7.07 12.09 2.55
C VAL A 63 7.26 13.53 3.05
N PRO A 64 8.48 14.08 2.93
CA PRO A 64 8.71 15.48 3.31
C PRO A 64 8.03 16.43 2.34
N PRO A 65 7.82 17.70 2.74
CA PRO A 65 7.23 18.70 1.84
C PRO A 65 7.98 18.76 0.50
N GLY A 66 7.23 18.72 -0.60
CA GLY A 66 7.79 18.69 -1.95
C GLY A 66 8.38 17.36 -2.38
N GLY A 67 8.30 16.33 -1.53
CA GLY A 67 8.76 14.99 -1.86
C GLY A 67 7.74 14.19 -2.65
N GLY A 68 8.04 12.93 -2.84
CA GLY A 68 7.22 11.99 -3.57
C GLY A 68 7.78 11.66 -4.95
N PRO A 69 7.50 10.46 -5.45
CA PRO A 69 7.97 10.05 -6.77
C PRO A 69 7.19 10.78 -7.88
N PRO A 70 7.80 10.93 -9.06
CA PRO A 70 7.07 11.43 -10.22
C PRO A 70 5.96 10.45 -10.62
N PRO A 71 5.00 10.89 -11.46
CA PRO A 71 3.96 10.00 -11.95
C PRO A 71 4.54 8.74 -12.57
N HIS A 72 3.96 7.59 -12.19
CA HIS A 72 4.41 6.28 -12.65
C HIS A 72 3.25 5.31 -12.62
N ARG A 73 3.46 4.11 -13.15
CA ARG A 73 2.47 3.03 -13.05
C ARG A 73 3.16 1.74 -12.66
N HIS A 74 2.35 0.88 -12.03
CA HIS A 74 2.72 -0.49 -11.68
C HIS A 74 1.73 -1.48 -12.31
N ASP A 75 2.12 -2.73 -12.36
CA ASP A 75 1.27 -3.84 -12.77
C ASP A 75 0.55 -4.50 -11.58
N PHE A 76 0.52 -3.82 -10.46
CA PHE A 76 -0.18 -4.24 -9.24
C PHE A 76 -0.96 -3.07 -8.68
N GLU A 77 -1.96 -3.39 -7.88
CA GLU A 77 -2.76 -2.35 -7.22
C GLU A 77 -2.04 -1.73 -6.04
N GLU A 78 -2.26 -0.45 -5.86
CA GLU A 78 -1.81 0.30 -4.70
C GLU A 78 -2.97 1.04 -4.07
N MET A 79 -2.95 1.15 -2.76
CA MET A 79 -3.82 2.05 -2.03
C MET A 79 -3.01 2.82 -1.00
N PHE A 80 -3.45 4.02 -0.69
CA PHE A 80 -2.82 4.88 0.30
C PHE A 80 -3.85 5.36 1.30
N THR A 81 -3.51 5.30 2.58
CA THR A 81 -4.26 5.99 3.62
C THR A 81 -3.36 7.07 4.18
N VAL A 82 -3.82 8.32 4.15
CA VAL A 82 -3.07 9.44 4.71
C VAL A 82 -3.32 9.47 6.22
N LEU A 83 -2.26 9.33 6.99
CA LEU A 83 -2.34 9.35 8.45
C LEU A 83 -2.13 10.74 9.02
N ASP A 84 -1.28 11.53 8.40
CA ASP A 84 -0.95 12.89 8.83
C ASP A 84 -0.61 13.75 7.62
N GLY A 85 -0.98 15.01 7.68
CA GLY A 85 -0.69 15.97 6.61
C GLY A 85 -1.59 15.83 5.39
N GLU A 86 -1.05 16.25 4.26
CA GLU A 86 -1.74 16.25 2.97
C GLU A 86 -0.81 15.72 1.89
N VAL A 87 -1.37 14.98 0.94
CA VAL A 87 -0.65 14.48 -0.23
C VAL A 87 -1.36 14.96 -1.49
N GLU A 88 -0.61 15.59 -2.37
CA GLU A 88 -1.10 15.94 -3.70
C GLU A 88 -0.88 14.76 -4.64
N LEU A 89 -1.95 14.37 -5.31
CA LEU A 89 -1.98 13.25 -6.23
C LEU A 89 -2.31 13.74 -7.63
N THR A 90 -1.64 13.18 -8.62
CA THR A 90 -1.97 13.42 -10.02
C THR A 90 -2.41 12.12 -10.66
N PHE A 91 -3.64 12.09 -11.17
CA PHE A 91 -4.20 10.94 -11.86
C PHE A 91 -4.76 11.40 -13.20
N ARG A 92 -4.18 10.88 -14.28
CA ARG A 92 -4.57 11.21 -15.66
C ARG A 92 -4.61 12.72 -15.91
N GLY A 93 -3.61 13.43 -15.39
CA GLY A 93 -3.48 14.88 -15.54
C GLY A 93 -4.30 15.72 -14.57
N GLU A 94 -5.15 15.12 -13.77
CA GLU A 94 -5.94 15.82 -12.76
C GLU A 94 -5.29 15.74 -11.39
N ARG A 95 -5.28 16.86 -10.69
CA ARG A 95 -4.73 16.97 -9.34
C ARG A 95 -5.82 16.83 -8.30
N THR A 96 -5.53 16.05 -7.28
CA THR A 96 -6.39 15.86 -6.12
C THR A 96 -5.53 15.91 -4.87
N VAL A 97 -6.05 16.49 -3.81
CA VAL A 97 -5.40 16.50 -2.51
C VAL A 97 -6.10 15.51 -1.60
N ALA A 98 -5.35 14.55 -1.08
CA ALA A 98 -5.82 13.64 -0.04
C ALA A 98 -5.30 14.14 1.32
N ARG A 99 -6.18 14.13 2.31
CA ARG A 99 -5.91 14.64 3.66
C ARG A 99 -5.92 13.51 4.68
N ALA A 100 -5.42 13.80 5.85
CA ALA A 100 -5.41 12.85 6.97
C ALA A 100 -6.79 12.20 7.17
N GLY A 101 -6.81 10.89 7.27
CA GLY A 101 -8.02 10.08 7.39
C GLY A 101 -8.62 9.62 6.07
N GLU A 102 -8.12 10.10 4.94
CA GLU A 102 -8.62 9.73 3.62
C GLU A 102 -7.80 8.60 3.01
N THR A 103 -8.45 7.78 2.21
CA THR A 103 -7.84 6.65 1.51
C THR A 103 -8.05 6.80 0.01
N VAL A 104 -7.01 6.51 -0.74
CA VAL A 104 -6.99 6.59 -2.20
C VAL A 104 -6.59 5.22 -2.77
N ASN A 105 -7.30 4.78 -3.78
CA ASN A 105 -6.99 3.57 -4.54
C ASN A 105 -6.78 3.91 -6.02
#